data_7c3a0a3ff2d84a836263e829d776cae0
#
_entry.id   7c3a0a3ff2d84a836263e829d776cae0
#
_cell.length_a   1.000
_cell.length_b   1.000
_cell.length_c   1.000
_cell.angle_alpha   90.00
_cell.angle_beta   90.00
_cell.angle_gamma   90.00
#
_symmetry.space_group_name_H-M   'P 1'
#
loop_
_entity.id
_entity.type
_entity.pdbx_description
1 polymer ?
#
loop_
_entity_poly.entity_id
_entity_poly.type
_entity_poly.pdbx_seq_one_letter_code
_entity_poly.pdbx_strand_id
1 'polypeptide(L)'
;ANVTSVSMVFHDNAAYVYDHTGHAGSEQEQDETIKKVELDTKKSEDIYTYRGTGSAISGARSFGNKLFFKVRTYEINKDTLKQSFQYQLYAYDYDTGTVQTVAEGKNISDYYVDLQNNILYYYVIGEGLYQCRLDSSEQKLIYKADAMIAVASLSFDGRYLYMGNGGIGSATDAKSAIDRVVYVLDTDGNVCNKINMQSNMKLYYGDADYLFAESGDKVFYISKADILTVQEWKELE
;
A
#
# COMPACT_ATOMS: atom_id res chain seq x y z
N ALA A 1 -3.04 -1.49 -28.14
CA ALA A 1 -2.27 -1.29 -26.91
C ALA A 1 -2.40 -2.54 -26.07
N ASN A 2 -1.28 -3.19 -25.72
CA ASN A 2 -1.29 -4.33 -24.81
C ASN A 2 -1.36 -3.76 -23.39
N VAL A 3 -2.53 -3.80 -22.77
CA VAL A 3 -2.70 -3.49 -21.36
C VAL A 3 -2.12 -4.65 -20.57
N THR A 4 -0.98 -4.44 -19.92
CA THR A 4 -0.26 -5.50 -19.19
C THR A 4 -0.74 -5.71 -17.76
N SER A 5 -1.34 -4.70 -17.14
CA SER A 5 -2.10 -4.82 -15.88
C SER A 5 -3.03 -3.62 -15.72
N VAL A 6 -4.27 -3.89 -15.37
CA VAL A 6 -5.24 -2.85 -15.03
C VAL A 6 -5.56 -3.02 -13.56
N SER A 7 -5.33 -1.98 -12.78
CA SER A 7 -5.87 -1.89 -11.43
C SER A 7 -7.09 -0.99 -11.44
N MET A 8 -8.17 -1.47 -10.84
CA MET A 8 -9.46 -0.78 -10.80
C MET A 8 -9.94 -0.63 -9.38
N VAL A 9 -10.54 0.51 -9.10
CA VAL A 9 -11.30 0.78 -7.88
C VAL A 9 -12.71 1.17 -8.30
N PHE A 10 -13.71 0.61 -7.65
CA PHE A 10 -15.10 0.94 -7.91
C PHE A 10 -15.62 1.87 -6.81
N HIS A 11 -16.36 2.89 -7.21
CA HIS A 11 -17.10 3.75 -6.32
C HIS A 11 -18.38 4.20 -7.02
N ASP A 12 -19.52 4.02 -6.37
CA ASP A 12 -20.85 4.22 -6.95
C ASP A 12 -20.99 3.52 -8.32
N ASN A 13 -21.43 4.23 -9.33
CA ASN A 13 -21.61 3.72 -10.69
C ASN A 13 -20.40 3.98 -11.59
N ALA A 14 -19.20 4.08 -11.03
CA ALA A 14 -17.99 4.35 -11.79
C ALA A 14 -16.85 3.40 -11.43
N ALA A 15 -15.98 3.13 -12.42
CA ALA A 15 -14.70 2.48 -12.26
C ALA A 15 -13.60 3.52 -12.43
N TYR A 16 -12.65 3.51 -11.49
CA TYR A 16 -11.43 4.34 -11.53
C TYR A 16 -10.28 3.46 -11.95
N VAL A 17 -9.78 3.69 -13.15
CA VAL A 17 -8.81 2.82 -13.82
C VAL A 17 -7.52 3.60 -14.03
N TYR A 18 -6.39 3.01 -13.65
CA TYR A 18 -5.12 3.57 -14.07
C TYR A 18 -4.43 2.62 -15.06
N ASP A 19 -3.96 3.22 -16.15
CA ASP A 19 -3.34 2.53 -17.27
C ASP A 19 -1.83 2.76 -17.23
N HIS A 20 -1.09 1.66 -17.17
CA HIS A 20 0.35 1.68 -17.33
C HIS A 20 0.70 1.63 -18.82
N THR A 21 0.65 2.77 -19.49
CA THR A 21 1.07 2.87 -20.89
C THR A 21 2.59 3.02 -21.03
N GLY A 22 3.27 3.28 -19.92
CA GLY A 22 4.68 3.54 -19.89
C GLY A 22 5.54 2.35 -19.44
N HIS A 23 6.79 2.32 -19.87
CA HIS A 23 7.77 1.39 -19.34
C HIS A 23 8.33 1.94 -18.03
N ALA A 24 8.01 1.30 -16.91
CA ALA A 24 8.64 1.63 -15.63
C ALA A 24 10.17 1.64 -15.79
N GLY A 25 10.81 2.75 -15.42
CA GLY A 25 12.27 2.91 -15.59
C GLY A 25 12.71 3.57 -16.88
N SER A 26 11.78 4.06 -17.71
CA SER A 26 12.14 4.91 -18.87
C SER A 26 12.76 6.22 -18.39
N GLU A 27 13.84 6.66 -19.06
CA GLU A 27 14.43 8.00 -18.85
C GLU A 27 13.58 9.11 -19.50
N GLN A 28 12.56 8.74 -20.27
CA GLN A 28 11.65 9.68 -20.92
C GLN A 28 10.52 10.05 -19.99
N GLU A 29 10.09 11.31 -20.06
CA GLU A 29 8.85 11.74 -19.40
C GLU A 29 7.66 10.96 -19.97
N GLN A 30 6.78 10.53 -19.08
CA GLN A 30 5.58 9.77 -19.41
C GLN A 30 4.39 10.37 -18.67
N ASP A 31 3.23 10.27 -19.29
CA ASP A 31 1.97 10.61 -18.66
C ASP A 31 1.35 9.35 -18.03
N GLU A 32 1.10 9.40 -16.73
CA GLU A 32 0.34 8.40 -16.00
C GLU A 32 -1.01 8.99 -15.63
N THR A 33 -2.09 8.31 -16.00
CA THR A 33 -3.43 8.86 -15.88
C THR A 33 -4.37 7.93 -15.16
N ILE A 34 -5.15 8.49 -14.24
CA ILE A 34 -6.33 7.82 -13.67
C ILE A 34 -7.55 8.31 -14.46
N LYS A 35 -8.31 7.34 -14.99
CA LYS A 35 -9.56 7.59 -15.71
C LYS A 35 -10.74 7.16 -14.86
N LYS A 36 -11.76 8.01 -14.78
CA LYS A 36 -13.09 7.62 -14.33
C LYS A 36 -13.87 7.10 -15.54
N VAL A 37 -14.45 5.93 -15.43
CA VAL A 37 -15.32 5.31 -16.45
C VAL A 37 -16.69 5.09 -15.85
N GLU A 38 -17.69 5.78 -16.35
CA GLU A 38 -19.10 5.56 -15.96
C GLU A 38 -19.59 4.22 -16.51
N LEU A 39 -20.10 3.35 -15.64
CA LEU A 39 -20.45 1.97 -16.01
C LEU A 39 -21.65 1.90 -16.96
N ASP A 40 -22.63 2.80 -16.82
CA ASP A 40 -23.83 2.82 -17.64
C ASP A 40 -23.58 3.38 -19.03
N THR A 41 -22.93 4.54 -19.10
CA THR A 41 -22.76 5.30 -20.34
C THR A 41 -21.51 4.93 -21.11
N LYS A 42 -20.56 4.24 -20.45
CA LYS A 42 -19.20 3.93 -20.94
C LYS A 42 -18.38 5.19 -21.26
N LYS A 43 -18.82 6.35 -20.81
CA LYS A 43 -18.04 7.58 -20.95
C LYS A 43 -16.83 7.53 -20.01
N SER A 44 -15.72 8.05 -20.47
CA SER A 44 -14.52 8.16 -19.65
C SER A 44 -13.99 9.59 -19.63
N GLU A 45 -13.43 9.99 -18.50
CA GLU A 45 -12.75 11.26 -18.30
C GLU A 45 -11.47 11.06 -17.51
N ASP A 46 -10.45 11.87 -17.80
CA ASP A 46 -9.20 11.88 -17.04
C ASP A 46 -9.41 12.72 -15.78
N ILE A 47 -9.28 12.08 -14.61
CA ILE A 47 -9.45 12.76 -13.32
C ILE A 47 -8.13 13.22 -12.71
N TYR A 48 -7.04 12.58 -13.08
CA TYR A 48 -5.71 12.93 -12.63
C TYR A 48 -4.67 12.48 -13.67
N THR A 49 -3.75 13.37 -14.01
CA THR A 49 -2.59 13.04 -14.86
C THR A 49 -1.33 13.55 -14.19
N TYR A 50 -0.38 12.67 -14.02
CA TYR A 50 0.98 12.99 -13.58
C TYR A 50 1.97 12.78 -14.72
N ARG A 51 2.81 13.79 -14.97
CA ARG A 51 3.87 13.71 -15.97
C ARG A 51 5.23 13.74 -15.26
N GLY A 52 6.03 12.75 -15.53
CA GLY A 52 7.36 12.67 -14.95
C GLY A 52 8.17 11.49 -15.45
N THR A 53 9.46 11.52 -15.17
CA THR A 53 10.39 10.47 -15.54
C THR A 53 10.21 9.27 -14.62
N GLY A 54 10.01 8.08 -15.23
CA GLY A 54 9.84 6.83 -14.46
C GLY A 54 8.69 6.85 -13.48
N SER A 55 7.69 7.72 -13.69
CA SER A 55 6.49 7.79 -12.87
C SER A 55 5.72 6.48 -12.94
N ALA A 56 5.01 6.18 -11.86
CA ALA A 56 4.07 5.06 -11.82
C ALA A 56 3.00 5.33 -10.76
N ILE A 57 1.75 5.31 -11.19
CA ILE A 57 0.61 5.31 -10.27
C ILE A 57 0.41 3.88 -9.75
N SER A 58 0.19 3.72 -8.46
CA SER A 58 0.02 2.40 -7.83
C SER A 58 -0.78 2.47 -6.55
N GLY A 59 -1.26 1.29 -6.09
CA GLY A 59 -1.88 1.11 -4.80
C GLY A 59 -3.15 1.94 -4.61
N ALA A 60 -3.93 2.16 -5.68
CA ALA A 60 -5.19 2.88 -5.58
C ALA A 60 -6.19 2.12 -4.71
N ARG A 61 -6.78 2.81 -3.74
CA ARG A 61 -7.79 2.27 -2.82
C ARG A 61 -8.83 3.33 -2.48
N SER A 62 -10.08 2.91 -2.40
CA SER A 62 -11.19 3.77 -1.96
C SER A 62 -11.34 3.69 -0.44
N PHE A 63 -11.41 4.85 0.20
CA PHE A 63 -11.76 5.00 1.61
C PHE A 63 -12.84 6.08 1.71
N GLY A 64 -14.06 5.65 2.04
CA GLY A 64 -15.23 6.53 2.07
C GLY A 64 -15.41 7.28 0.77
N ASN A 65 -15.42 8.61 0.85
CA ASN A 65 -15.64 9.49 -0.30
C ASN A 65 -14.35 9.91 -1.02
N LYS A 66 -13.25 9.14 -0.87
CA LYS A 66 -11.98 9.50 -1.48
C LYS A 66 -11.27 8.30 -2.09
N LEU A 67 -10.63 8.52 -3.23
CA LEU A 67 -9.66 7.62 -3.83
C LEU A 67 -8.26 8.05 -3.41
N PHE A 68 -7.57 7.17 -2.73
CA PHE A 68 -6.16 7.35 -2.40
C PHE A 68 -5.29 6.57 -3.37
N PHE A 69 -4.17 7.13 -3.79
CA PHE A 69 -3.22 6.48 -4.68
C PHE A 69 -1.80 7.04 -4.51
N LYS A 70 -0.81 6.21 -4.81
CA LYS A 70 0.60 6.58 -4.78
C LYS A 70 1.09 6.92 -6.17
N VAL A 71 1.93 7.94 -6.27
CA VAL A 71 2.71 8.25 -7.47
C VAL A 71 4.18 8.09 -7.11
N ARG A 72 4.87 7.22 -7.84
CA ARG A 72 6.31 7.05 -7.73
C ARG A 72 6.97 7.85 -8.84
N THR A 73 7.99 8.61 -8.47
CA THR A 73 8.93 9.22 -9.39
C THR A 73 10.33 8.72 -9.10
N TYR A 74 11.22 8.82 -10.05
CA TYR A 74 12.62 8.61 -9.75
C TYR A 74 13.49 9.69 -10.32
N GLU A 75 14.58 9.95 -9.65
CA GLU A 75 15.61 10.87 -10.07
C GLU A 75 16.91 10.09 -10.28
N ILE A 76 17.62 10.40 -11.35
CA ILE A 76 18.97 9.92 -11.60
C ILE A 76 19.92 11.06 -11.27
N ASN A 77 20.76 10.86 -10.25
CA ASN A 77 21.88 11.75 -10.02
C ASN A 77 22.89 11.58 -11.15
N LYS A 78 23.03 12.60 -11.99
CA LYS A 78 23.84 12.54 -13.22
C LYS A 78 25.34 12.34 -12.94
N ASP A 79 25.82 12.75 -11.79
CA ASP A 79 27.23 12.64 -11.41
C ASP A 79 27.59 11.25 -10.87
N THR A 80 26.66 10.65 -10.14
CA THR A 80 26.89 9.34 -9.49
C THR A 80 26.16 8.19 -10.12
N LEU A 81 25.29 8.46 -11.11
CA LEU A 81 24.36 7.49 -11.73
C LEU A 81 23.49 6.73 -10.73
N LYS A 82 23.37 7.24 -9.52
CA LYS A 82 22.49 6.65 -8.49
C LYS A 82 21.06 7.05 -8.76
N GLN A 83 20.19 6.05 -8.72
CA GLN A 83 18.74 6.23 -8.76
C GLN A 83 18.19 6.41 -7.36
N SER A 84 17.29 7.36 -7.18
CA SER A 84 16.49 7.54 -5.97
C SER A 84 15.01 7.57 -6.31
N PHE A 85 14.20 6.94 -5.47
CA PHE A 85 12.75 6.94 -5.63
C PHE A 85 12.12 7.91 -4.64
N GLN A 86 11.11 8.63 -5.11
CA GLN A 86 10.23 9.45 -4.28
C GLN A 86 8.80 8.94 -4.47
N TYR A 87 8.04 8.94 -3.41
CA TYR A 87 6.62 8.60 -3.43
C TYR A 87 5.82 9.75 -2.85
N GLN A 88 4.73 10.05 -3.52
CA GLN A 88 3.71 10.96 -3.03
C GLN A 88 2.40 10.19 -2.94
N LEU A 89 1.68 10.38 -1.86
CA LEU A 89 0.35 9.83 -1.66
C LEU A 89 -0.65 10.94 -1.85
N TYR A 90 -1.60 10.71 -2.75
CA TYR A 90 -2.66 11.64 -3.11
C TYR A 90 -4.01 11.13 -2.65
N ALA A 91 -4.91 12.06 -2.42
CA ALA A 91 -6.34 11.80 -2.25
C ALA A 91 -7.14 12.60 -3.29
N TYR A 92 -7.94 11.90 -4.08
CA TYR A 92 -8.96 12.47 -4.96
C TYR A 92 -10.30 12.38 -4.27
N ASP A 93 -10.99 13.50 -4.15
CA ASP A 93 -12.31 13.58 -3.55
C ASP A 93 -13.37 13.38 -4.62
N TYR A 94 -14.25 12.40 -4.45
CA TYR A 94 -15.22 12.02 -5.45
C TYR A 94 -16.31 13.08 -5.66
N ASP A 95 -16.66 13.85 -4.62
CA ASP A 95 -17.72 14.87 -4.72
C ASP A 95 -17.23 16.15 -5.38
N THR A 96 -16.01 16.57 -5.01
CA THR A 96 -15.48 17.86 -5.45
C THR A 96 -14.59 17.76 -6.68
N GLY A 97 -14.12 16.56 -7.02
CA GLY A 97 -13.17 16.32 -8.10
C GLY A 97 -11.76 16.89 -7.82
N THR A 98 -11.46 17.22 -6.56
CA THR A 98 -10.17 17.83 -6.20
C THR A 98 -9.15 16.78 -5.80
N VAL A 99 -7.88 17.02 -6.16
CA VAL A 99 -6.73 16.20 -5.75
C VAL A 99 -5.87 16.98 -4.78
N GLN A 100 -5.46 16.33 -3.69
CA GLN A 100 -4.53 16.90 -2.72
C GLN A 100 -3.43 15.90 -2.38
N THR A 101 -2.21 16.39 -2.11
CA THR A 101 -1.14 15.58 -1.53
C THR A 101 -1.43 15.38 -0.05
N VAL A 102 -1.35 14.14 0.43
CA VAL A 102 -1.60 13.78 1.83
C VAL A 102 -0.36 13.29 2.56
N ALA A 103 0.61 12.73 1.83
CA ALA A 103 1.91 12.39 2.40
C ALA A 103 2.99 12.32 1.31
N GLU A 104 4.24 12.53 1.72
CA GLU A 104 5.44 12.40 0.89
C GLU A 104 6.49 11.58 1.63
N GLY A 105 7.24 10.76 0.92
CA GLY A 105 8.31 9.98 1.51
C GLY A 105 9.09 9.18 0.50
N LYS A 106 10.30 8.79 0.88
CA LYS A 106 11.10 7.86 0.11
C LYS A 106 10.57 6.46 0.33
N ASN A 107 10.30 5.72 -0.75
CA ASN A 107 9.92 4.30 -0.67
C ASN A 107 8.68 4.00 0.20
N ILE A 108 7.59 4.77 0.05
CA ILE A 108 6.31 4.41 0.67
C ILE A 108 5.85 3.07 0.06
N SER A 109 5.89 1.99 0.85
CA SER A 109 5.49 0.67 0.37
C SER A 109 3.99 0.47 0.40
N ASP A 110 3.34 0.76 1.52
CA ASP A 110 1.90 0.62 1.69
C ASP A 110 1.32 1.65 2.66
N TYR A 111 0.00 1.79 2.67
CA TYR A 111 -0.73 2.74 3.51
C TYR A 111 -2.13 2.21 3.85
N TYR A 112 -2.71 2.77 4.91
CA TYR A 112 -4.09 2.58 5.32
C TYR A 112 -4.69 3.87 5.84
N VAL A 113 -5.97 4.11 5.57
CA VAL A 113 -6.69 5.31 6.01
C VAL A 113 -7.77 4.93 7.01
N ASP A 114 -7.65 5.44 8.22
CA ASP A 114 -8.68 5.41 9.25
C ASP A 114 -9.50 6.70 9.16
N LEU A 115 -10.61 6.61 8.43
CA LEU A 115 -11.50 7.76 8.24
C LEU A 115 -12.22 8.16 9.52
N GLN A 116 -12.50 7.22 10.41
CA GLN A 116 -13.21 7.49 11.66
C GLN A 116 -12.43 8.46 12.54
N ASN A 117 -11.11 8.29 12.59
CA ASN A 117 -10.21 9.12 13.39
C ASN A 117 -9.46 10.17 12.55
N ASN A 118 -9.71 10.22 11.24
CA ASN A 118 -9.04 11.13 10.29
C ASN A 118 -7.52 10.94 10.26
N ILE A 119 -7.07 9.67 10.29
CA ILE A 119 -5.66 9.27 10.37
C ILE A 119 -5.25 8.51 9.12
N LEU A 120 -4.07 8.83 8.60
CA LEU A 120 -3.33 8.06 7.62
C LEU A 120 -2.17 7.33 8.31
N TYR A 121 -2.07 6.03 8.12
CA TYR A 121 -0.91 5.22 8.43
C TYR A 121 -0.20 4.86 7.13
N TYR A 122 1.12 5.04 7.08
CA TYR A 122 1.91 4.63 5.91
C TYR A 122 3.31 4.17 6.31
N TYR A 123 3.80 3.18 5.61
CA TYR A 123 5.10 2.58 5.89
C TYR A 123 6.14 3.00 4.86
N VAL A 124 7.27 3.49 5.35
CA VAL A 124 8.44 3.87 4.55
C VAL A 124 9.52 2.82 4.74
N ILE A 125 9.95 2.20 3.62
CA ILE A 125 10.98 1.16 3.64
C ILE A 125 12.29 1.73 4.18
N GLY A 126 12.86 1.04 5.17
CA GLY A 126 14.11 1.45 5.83
C GLY A 126 13.94 2.48 6.93
N GLU A 127 12.74 3.03 7.12
CA GLU A 127 12.46 3.99 8.19
C GLU A 127 11.46 3.43 9.20
N GLY A 128 10.26 3.02 8.75
CA GLY A 128 9.23 2.46 9.61
C GLY A 128 7.82 2.93 9.30
N LEU A 129 6.92 2.80 10.27
CA LEU A 129 5.52 3.16 10.17
C LEU A 129 5.28 4.57 10.70
N TYR A 130 4.71 5.38 9.86
CA TYR A 130 4.30 6.75 10.15
C TYR A 130 2.80 6.85 10.35
N GLN A 131 2.42 7.81 11.16
CA GLN A 131 1.06 8.27 11.37
C GLN A 131 0.98 9.75 11.08
N CYS A 132 -0.03 10.20 10.35
CA CYS A 132 -0.36 11.61 10.21
C CYS A 132 -1.87 11.82 10.17
N ARG A 133 -2.33 13.02 10.50
CA ARG A 133 -3.74 13.39 10.28
C ARG A 133 -3.92 13.78 8.82
N LEU A 134 -5.06 13.46 8.24
CA LEU A 134 -5.39 13.82 6.85
C LEU A 134 -5.54 15.34 6.62
N ASP A 135 -5.77 16.09 7.71
CA ASP A 135 -5.95 17.54 7.70
C ASP A 135 -4.71 18.31 8.18
N SER A 136 -3.57 17.65 8.36
CA SER A 136 -2.34 18.23 8.88
C SER A 136 -1.13 17.68 8.16
N SER A 137 -0.08 18.47 8.05
CA SER A 137 1.23 18.03 7.55
C SER A 137 2.12 17.40 8.62
N GLU A 138 1.65 17.34 9.88
CA GLU A 138 2.44 16.77 10.97
C GLU A 138 2.47 15.25 10.86
N GLN A 139 3.70 14.72 10.77
CA GLN A 139 3.96 13.29 10.64
C GLN A 139 4.69 12.79 11.88
N LYS A 140 4.26 11.66 12.42
CA LYS A 140 4.87 11.01 13.58
C LYS A 140 5.32 9.61 13.20
N LEU A 141 6.61 9.29 13.39
CA LEU A 141 7.11 7.92 13.32
C LEU A 141 6.64 7.19 14.58
N ILE A 142 5.75 6.20 14.42
CA ILE A 142 5.20 5.42 15.54
C ILE A 142 5.89 4.05 15.71
N TYR A 143 6.46 3.48 14.64
CA TYR A 143 7.25 2.26 14.71
C TYR A 143 8.50 2.40 13.85
N LYS A 144 9.67 2.23 14.44
CA LYS A 144 10.97 2.27 13.75
C LYS A 144 11.33 0.87 13.27
N ALA A 145 11.63 0.74 11.98
CA ALA A 145 12.09 -0.53 11.43
C ALA A 145 13.55 -0.80 11.80
N ASP A 146 13.84 -2.02 12.28
CA ASP A 146 15.20 -2.44 12.62
C ASP A 146 16.04 -2.83 11.39
N ALA A 147 15.40 -3.05 10.25
CA ALA A 147 16.02 -3.47 8.99
C ALA A 147 15.23 -2.94 7.79
N MET A 148 15.76 -3.13 6.58
CA MET A 148 15.02 -2.84 5.34
C MET A 148 13.88 -3.84 5.14
N ILE A 149 12.84 -3.70 5.94
CA ILE A 149 11.61 -4.48 5.83
C ILE A 149 10.73 -3.80 4.78
N ALA A 150 10.33 -4.54 3.77
CA ALA A 150 9.24 -4.12 2.90
C ALA A 150 7.93 -4.62 3.49
N VAL A 151 7.09 -3.71 3.87
CA VAL A 151 5.71 -4.03 4.18
C VAL A 151 4.97 -4.28 2.87
N ALA A 152 4.52 -5.52 2.65
CA ALA A 152 3.73 -5.87 1.48
C ALA A 152 2.27 -5.42 1.62
N SER A 153 1.82 -5.24 2.86
CA SER A 153 0.43 -4.90 3.15
C SER A 153 0.26 -4.29 4.54
N LEU A 154 -0.57 -3.28 4.62
CA LEU A 154 -0.94 -2.58 5.84
C LEU A 154 -2.47 -2.51 5.98
N SER A 155 -3.00 -2.82 7.14
CA SER A 155 -4.42 -2.70 7.46
C SER A 155 -4.62 -2.29 8.92
N PHE A 156 -5.84 -1.85 9.22
CA PHE A 156 -6.28 -1.46 10.56
C PHE A 156 -7.72 -1.91 10.79
N ASP A 157 -8.04 -2.42 11.96
CA ASP A 157 -9.37 -2.92 12.31
C ASP A 157 -10.12 -2.03 13.32
N GLY A 158 -9.62 -0.83 13.58
CA GLY A 158 -10.16 0.08 14.60
C GLY A 158 -9.44 -0.05 15.95
N ARG A 159 -8.65 -1.10 16.16
CA ARG A 159 -7.91 -1.35 17.40
C ARG A 159 -6.43 -1.63 17.16
N TYR A 160 -6.12 -2.49 16.21
CA TYR A 160 -4.76 -2.90 15.89
C TYR A 160 -4.40 -2.63 14.44
N LEU A 161 -3.14 -2.26 14.24
CA LEU A 161 -2.51 -2.19 12.93
C LEU A 161 -1.86 -3.54 12.61
N TYR A 162 -2.07 -4.01 11.39
CA TYR A 162 -1.49 -5.25 10.87
C TYR A 162 -0.50 -4.91 9.77
N MET A 163 0.76 -5.25 9.98
CA MET A 163 1.82 -5.09 8.98
C MET A 163 2.30 -6.44 8.49
N GLY A 164 1.93 -6.83 7.28
CA GLY A 164 2.44 -8.01 6.64
C GLY A 164 3.81 -7.74 6.04
N ASN A 165 4.85 -8.41 6.54
CA ASN A 165 6.19 -8.33 5.97
C ASN A 165 6.31 -9.24 4.74
N GLY A 166 6.28 -8.64 3.56
CA GLY A 166 6.64 -9.32 2.32
C GLY A 166 8.10 -9.07 2.02
N GLY A 167 8.99 -9.91 2.53
CA GLY A 167 10.42 -9.70 2.40
C GLY A 167 10.85 -9.20 1.01
N ILE A 168 11.56 -8.08 0.96
CA ILE A 168 12.35 -7.73 -0.22
C ILE A 168 13.63 -8.56 -0.12
N GLY A 169 13.67 -9.63 -0.85
CA GLY A 169 14.89 -10.33 -1.05
C GLY A 169 14.85 -10.88 -2.45
N SER A 170 15.68 -10.41 -3.34
CA SER A 170 16.24 -11.27 -4.36
C SER A 170 16.87 -12.42 -3.58
N ALA A 171 16.18 -13.55 -3.54
CA ALA A 171 16.55 -14.72 -2.74
C ALA A 171 17.78 -15.45 -3.36
N THR A 172 18.90 -14.76 -3.50
CA THR A 172 20.16 -15.38 -3.86
C THR A 172 21.07 -15.65 -2.65
N ASP A 173 20.75 -15.10 -1.49
CA ASP A 173 21.50 -15.36 -0.25
C ASP A 173 20.61 -15.95 0.83
N ALA A 174 20.78 -17.24 1.09
CA ALA A 174 20.12 -17.99 2.17
C ALA A 174 20.36 -17.45 3.59
N LYS A 175 21.16 -16.38 3.73
CA LYS A 175 21.46 -15.70 5.01
C LYS A 175 20.54 -14.50 5.29
N SER A 176 19.76 -14.04 4.34
CA SER A 176 18.81 -12.95 4.50
C SER A 176 17.35 -13.39 4.37
N ALA A 177 17.04 -14.60 4.81
CA ALA A 177 15.65 -14.98 5.04
C ALA A 177 15.10 -14.06 6.14
N ILE A 178 14.62 -12.88 5.73
CA ILE A 178 13.85 -12.01 6.62
C ILE A 178 12.61 -12.81 6.98
N ASP A 179 12.44 -13.08 8.27
CA ASP A 179 11.29 -13.79 8.79
C ASP A 179 10.02 -13.13 8.24
N ARG A 180 9.23 -13.89 7.53
CA ARG A 180 7.93 -13.40 7.08
C ARG A 180 7.00 -13.43 8.26
N VAL A 181 6.58 -12.27 8.71
CA VAL A 181 5.72 -12.11 9.87
C VAL A 181 4.61 -11.11 9.60
N VAL A 182 3.51 -11.28 10.30
CA VAL A 182 2.53 -10.22 10.51
C VAL A 182 2.81 -9.58 11.86
N TYR A 183 3.16 -8.31 11.86
CA TYR A 183 3.25 -7.52 13.07
C TYR A 183 1.86 -7.04 13.44
N VAL A 184 1.48 -7.25 14.68
CA VAL A 184 0.27 -6.69 15.29
C VAL A 184 0.71 -5.55 16.20
N LEU A 185 0.32 -4.31 15.87
CA LEU A 185 0.71 -3.14 16.64
C LEU A 185 -0.53 -2.44 17.21
N ASP A 186 -0.36 -1.79 18.35
CA ASP A 186 -1.34 -0.80 18.78
C ASP A 186 -1.20 0.51 18.00
N THR A 187 -2.08 1.46 18.27
CA THR A 187 -2.10 2.77 17.58
C THR A 187 -0.91 3.68 17.95
N ASP A 188 -0.18 3.35 19.01
CA ASP A 188 1.06 4.04 19.39
C ASP A 188 2.30 3.43 18.73
N GLY A 189 2.13 2.31 18.01
CA GLY A 189 3.18 1.61 17.29
C GLY A 189 3.92 0.55 18.12
N ASN A 190 3.42 0.21 19.33
CA ASN A 190 3.99 -0.86 20.12
C ASN A 190 3.62 -2.21 19.51
N VAL A 191 4.62 -3.10 19.39
CA VAL A 191 4.39 -4.47 18.91
C VAL A 191 3.71 -5.29 20.00
N CYS A 192 2.45 -5.65 19.77
CA CYS A 192 1.64 -6.47 20.66
C CYS A 192 1.81 -7.96 20.38
N ASN A 193 2.00 -8.35 19.12
CA ASN A 193 2.27 -9.73 18.72
C ASN A 193 3.01 -9.78 17.39
N LYS A 194 3.65 -10.94 17.11
CA LYS A 194 4.26 -11.29 15.83
C LYS A 194 3.81 -12.68 15.45
N ILE A 195 3.22 -12.81 14.27
CA ILE A 195 2.67 -14.07 13.77
C ILE A 195 3.50 -14.53 12.58
N ASN A 196 4.10 -15.70 12.68
CA ASN A 196 4.94 -16.24 11.63
C ASN A 196 4.11 -16.61 10.40
N MET A 197 4.64 -16.32 9.22
CA MET A 197 4.07 -16.70 7.93
C MET A 197 5.01 -17.69 7.24
N GLN A 198 4.44 -18.69 6.58
CA GLN A 198 5.23 -19.58 5.71
C GLN A 198 5.73 -18.80 4.48
N SER A 199 6.82 -19.27 3.87
CA SER A 199 7.54 -18.56 2.81
C SER A 199 6.70 -18.20 1.57
N ASN A 200 5.64 -18.93 1.31
CA ASN A 200 4.76 -18.77 0.14
C ASN A 200 3.36 -18.22 0.50
N MET A 201 3.13 -17.87 1.76
CA MET A 201 1.86 -17.27 2.16
C MET A 201 1.71 -15.85 1.63
N LYS A 202 0.52 -15.54 1.15
CA LYS A 202 0.05 -14.18 0.88
C LYS A 202 -1.02 -13.81 1.87
N LEU A 203 -0.84 -12.66 2.53
CA LEU A 203 -1.78 -12.15 3.51
C LEU A 203 -2.94 -11.42 2.82
N TYR A 204 -4.15 -11.78 3.22
CA TYR A 204 -5.38 -11.04 2.93
C TYR A 204 -5.97 -10.56 4.24
N TYR A 205 -6.30 -9.28 4.29
CA TYR A 205 -7.06 -8.77 5.43
C TYR A 205 -8.51 -9.17 5.25
N GLY A 206 -8.96 -10.04 6.11
CA GLY A 206 -10.32 -10.55 6.08
C GLY A 206 -11.36 -9.51 6.51
N ASP A 207 -12.30 -9.97 7.31
CA ASP A 207 -13.36 -9.15 7.89
C ASP A 207 -12.99 -8.62 9.30
N ALA A 208 -14.00 -8.23 10.08
CA ALA A 208 -13.81 -7.78 11.45
C ALA A 208 -13.27 -8.89 12.37
N ASP A 209 -13.54 -10.16 12.08
CA ASP A 209 -13.30 -11.29 12.96
C ASP A 209 -12.05 -12.10 12.63
N TYR A 210 -11.59 -12.08 11.35
CA TYR A 210 -10.52 -12.95 10.87
C TYR A 210 -9.48 -12.23 10.02
N LEU A 211 -8.24 -12.74 10.09
CA LEU A 211 -7.21 -12.55 9.07
C LEU A 211 -7.16 -13.83 8.21
N PHE A 212 -6.98 -13.67 6.91
CA PHE A 212 -6.80 -14.77 5.99
C PHE A 212 -5.44 -14.71 5.28
N ALA A 213 -4.90 -15.87 4.95
CA ALA A 213 -3.75 -16.00 4.08
C ALA A 213 -3.96 -17.17 3.11
N GLU A 214 -3.37 -17.10 1.94
CA GLU A 214 -3.34 -18.21 0.98
C GLU A 214 -1.92 -18.75 0.80
N SER A 215 -1.80 -20.03 0.53
CA SER A 215 -0.57 -20.71 0.13
C SER A 215 -0.89 -21.83 -0.83
N GLY A 216 -0.59 -21.62 -2.10
CA GLY A 216 -1.01 -22.56 -3.17
C GLY A 216 -2.52 -22.59 -3.32
N ASP A 217 -3.10 -23.78 -3.13
CA ASP A 217 -4.55 -24.05 -3.19
C ASP A 217 -5.22 -24.04 -1.80
N LYS A 218 -4.47 -23.73 -0.75
CA LYS A 218 -4.93 -23.74 0.64
C LYS A 218 -5.19 -22.33 1.16
N VAL A 219 -6.24 -22.22 1.96
CA VAL A 219 -6.59 -21.00 2.68
C VAL A 219 -6.33 -21.21 4.17
N PHE A 220 -5.77 -20.22 4.80
CA PHE A 220 -5.47 -20.21 6.23
C PHE A 220 -6.14 -19.01 6.89
N TYR A 221 -6.46 -19.15 8.18
CA TYR A 221 -7.07 -18.07 8.92
C TYR A 221 -6.54 -17.97 10.35
N ILE A 222 -6.73 -16.79 10.94
CA ILE A 222 -6.51 -16.49 12.36
C ILE A 222 -7.71 -15.71 12.85
N SER A 223 -8.26 -16.11 14.00
CA SER A 223 -9.28 -15.32 14.70
C SER A 223 -8.65 -14.08 15.34
N LYS A 224 -9.23 -12.92 15.09
CA LYS A 224 -8.80 -11.66 15.71
C LYS A 224 -9.12 -11.61 17.20
N ALA A 225 -10.02 -12.45 17.71
CA ALA A 225 -10.26 -12.59 19.12
C ALA A 225 -9.01 -13.08 19.90
N ASP A 226 -8.17 -13.90 19.24
CA ASP A 226 -6.96 -14.47 19.81
C ASP A 226 -5.67 -13.76 19.34
N ILE A 227 -5.80 -12.62 18.66
CA ILE A 227 -4.72 -11.98 17.89
C ILE A 227 -3.47 -11.64 18.70
N LEU A 228 -3.61 -11.43 20.00
CA LEU A 228 -2.49 -11.11 20.88
C LEU A 228 -1.71 -12.33 21.37
N THR A 229 -2.25 -13.53 21.23
CA THR A 229 -1.67 -14.77 21.74
C THR A 229 -1.42 -15.82 20.68
N VAL A 230 -2.09 -15.72 19.52
CA VAL A 230 -1.97 -16.68 18.43
C VAL A 230 -0.56 -16.62 17.81
N GLN A 231 -0.02 -17.79 17.48
CA GLN A 231 1.29 -17.91 16.85
C GLN A 231 1.23 -18.64 15.50
N GLU A 232 0.15 -19.40 15.27
CA GLU A 232 0.03 -20.29 14.12
C GLU A 232 -1.27 -20.06 13.35
N TRP A 233 -1.18 -20.24 12.05
CA TRP A 233 -2.31 -20.19 11.13
C TRP A 233 -3.04 -21.52 11.14
N LYS A 234 -4.37 -21.48 11.12
CA LYS A 234 -5.23 -22.65 10.97
C LYS A 234 -5.62 -22.78 9.51
N GLU A 235 -5.52 -24.00 8.97
CA GLU A 235 -6.02 -24.29 7.61
C GLU A 235 -7.55 -24.33 7.62
N LEU A 236 -8.14 -23.71 6.60
CA LEU A 236 -9.58 -23.77 6.38
C LEU A 236 -9.88 -25.05 5.61
N GLU A 237 -10.59 -25.98 6.24
CA GLU A 237 -11.01 -27.26 5.65
C GLU A 237 -12.18 -27.12 4.66
#